data_4496b98dc19deaee1e8ff43396e882f0
#
_entry.id   4496b98dc19deaee1e8ff43396e882f0
#
_cell.length_a   1.000
_cell.length_b   1.000
_cell.length_c   1.000
_cell.angle_alpha   90.00
_cell.angle_beta   90.00
_cell.angle_gamma   90.00
#
_symmetry.space_group_name_H-M   'P 1'
#
loop_
_entity.id
_entity.type
_entity.pdbx_description
1 polymer ?
#
loop_
_entity_poly.entity_id
_entity_poly.type
_entity_poly.pdbx_seq_one_letter_code
_entity_poly.pdbx_strand_id
1 'polypeptide(L)'
;SQVQTGFGRLGSHFWGFQTHDVLPDIVTMGKPIGDGHPLAAVVTTREVTDSFNNGMEYFNTFGGNPVSCAVGLAVLDVIEGQDLRGNALSVGNYLMDAFRAMQARYEVIGDVRGMGLFLGIELVTDRKTKAPATEFARAVSNGARRRGVLMGTEGPHDNILKMRPPMIFSKRDADHLLAVLEETFADVARTLG
;
A
#
# COMPACT_ATOMS: atom_id res chain seq x y z
N SER A 1 13.97 -0.16 1.19
CA SER A 1 13.24 -0.34 -0.08
C SER A 1 12.00 0.54 -0.15
N GLN A 2 11.80 1.27 -1.25
CA GLN A 2 10.66 2.17 -1.47
C GLN A 2 9.70 1.64 -2.56
N VAL A 3 9.61 0.34 -2.67
CA VAL A 3 8.83 -0.34 -3.73
C VAL A 3 7.31 -0.29 -3.47
N GLN A 4 6.86 -0.07 -2.23
CA GLN A 4 5.45 0.07 -1.89
C GLN A 4 5.14 1.33 -1.06
N THR A 5 6.09 1.84 -0.32
CA THR A 5 5.93 2.94 0.64
C THR A 5 6.52 4.27 0.16
N GLY A 6 7.11 4.31 -1.02
CA GLY A 6 7.60 5.53 -1.66
C GLY A 6 6.54 6.24 -2.50
N PHE A 7 6.97 7.35 -3.10
CA PHE A 7 6.18 8.17 -4.03
C PHE A 7 4.91 8.75 -3.40
N GLY A 8 4.99 9.16 -2.13
CA GLY A 8 3.91 9.89 -1.46
C GLY A 8 2.75 9.03 -0.95
N ARG A 9 2.73 7.71 -1.17
CA ARG A 9 1.61 6.81 -0.79
C ARG A 9 1.25 6.87 0.68
N LEU A 10 2.21 7.12 1.57
CA LEU A 10 1.98 7.24 3.01
C LEU A 10 1.37 8.59 3.42
N GLY A 11 1.26 9.54 2.50
CA GLY A 11 0.67 10.85 2.73
C GLY A 11 1.55 11.80 3.53
N SER A 12 2.00 11.41 4.70
CA SER A 12 2.83 12.26 5.57
C SER A 12 4.21 12.58 4.98
N HIS A 13 4.81 11.65 4.25
CA HIS A 13 6.16 11.76 3.67
C HIS A 13 6.16 11.22 2.24
N PHE A 14 7.12 11.70 1.43
CA PHE A 14 7.32 11.19 0.07
C PHE A 14 7.96 9.79 0.07
N TRP A 15 8.92 9.57 0.98
CA TRP A 15 9.61 8.29 1.17
C TRP A 15 9.23 7.62 2.48
N GLY A 16 8.99 6.32 2.46
CA GLY A 16 8.61 5.57 3.64
C GLY A 16 9.69 5.56 4.73
N PHE A 17 10.98 5.62 4.39
CA PHE A 17 12.05 5.69 5.39
C PHE A 17 12.01 6.96 6.24
N GLN A 18 11.45 8.05 5.73
CA GLN A 18 11.31 9.32 6.46
C GLN A 18 10.38 9.20 7.66
N THR A 19 9.47 8.22 7.68
CA THR A 19 8.57 7.99 8.83
C THR A 19 9.28 7.42 10.06
N HIS A 20 10.55 7.02 9.89
CA HIS A 20 11.39 6.45 10.95
C HIS A 20 12.60 7.33 11.29
N ASP A 21 12.66 8.55 10.75
CA ASP A 21 13.80 9.48 10.91
C ASP A 21 15.16 8.84 10.55
N VAL A 22 15.15 7.95 9.54
CA VAL A 22 16.34 7.26 9.05
C VAL A 22 16.78 7.85 7.72
N LEU A 23 18.07 8.10 7.57
CA LEU A 23 18.70 8.41 6.29
C LEU A 23 19.44 7.16 5.79
N PRO A 24 18.90 6.43 4.79
CA PRO A 24 19.52 5.20 4.29
C PRO A 24 20.67 5.50 3.33
N ASP A 25 21.71 4.67 3.35
CA ASP A 25 22.83 4.77 2.40
C ASP A 25 22.45 4.27 1.01
N ILE A 26 21.48 3.34 0.93
CA ILE A 26 20.98 2.75 -0.32
C ILE A 26 19.45 2.78 -0.34
N VAL A 27 18.88 3.37 -1.38
CA VAL A 27 17.43 3.40 -1.63
C VAL A 27 17.11 2.67 -2.93
N THR A 28 16.30 1.62 -2.84
CA THR A 28 15.78 0.91 -4.01
C THR A 28 14.34 1.32 -4.29
N MET A 29 14.03 1.61 -5.54
CA MET A 29 12.73 2.06 -6.03
C MET A 29 12.24 1.17 -7.16
N GLY A 30 10.92 1.00 -7.26
CA GLY A 30 10.27 0.23 -8.32
C GLY A 30 8.78 0.47 -8.30
N LYS A 31 8.01 -0.28 -9.05
CA LYS A 31 6.54 -0.20 -9.15
C LYS A 31 6.00 1.23 -9.36
N PRO A 32 5.73 2.05 -8.30
CA PRO A 32 5.14 3.38 -8.47
C PRO A 32 6.03 4.35 -9.26
N ILE A 33 7.35 4.15 -9.35
CA ILE A 33 8.24 5.02 -10.12
C ILE A 33 7.85 5.09 -11.59
N GLY A 34 7.29 4.04 -12.15
CA GLY A 34 6.86 3.96 -13.54
C GLY A 34 5.35 3.86 -13.73
N ASP A 35 4.58 3.75 -12.64
CA ASP A 35 3.11 3.61 -12.63
C ASP A 35 2.56 2.66 -13.71
N GLY A 36 3.12 1.44 -13.76
CA GLY A 36 2.80 0.40 -14.74
C GLY A 36 3.83 0.26 -15.87
N HIS A 37 4.64 1.26 -16.15
CA HIS A 37 5.80 1.13 -17.02
C HIS A 37 6.95 0.46 -16.25
N PRO A 38 7.70 -0.50 -16.85
CA PRO A 38 8.80 -1.18 -16.20
C PRO A 38 9.99 -0.23 -15.96
N LEU A 39 10.04 0.35 -14.77
CA LEU A 39 11.07 1.27 -14.33
C LEU A 39 11.46 0.96 -12.88
N ALA A 40 12.76 0.92 -12.63
CA ALA A 40 13.32 0.79 -11.29
C ALA A 40 14.58 1.65 -11.17
N ALA A 41 14.95 2.01 -9.96
CA ALA A 41 16.15 2.76 -9.68
C ALA A 41 16.77 2.38 -8.33
N VAL A 42 18.08 2.58 -8.25
CA VAL A 42 18.83 2.53 -7.00
C VAL A 42 19.55 3.86 -6.85
N VAL A 43 19.37 4.49 -5.70
CA VAL A 43 20.09 5.69 -5.31
C VAL A 43 20.95 5.36 -4.10
N THR A 44 22.21 5.81 -4.10
CA THR A 44 23.14 5.51 -3.03
C THR A 44 24.10 6.69 -2.80
N THR A 45 24.87 6.63 -1.70
CA THR A 45 25.93 7.58 -1.41
C THR A 45 27.11 7.41 -2.39
N ARG A 46 27.92 8.47 -2.51
CA ARG A 46 29.12 8.43 -3.36
C ARG A 46 30.10 7.36 -2.89
N GLU A 47 30.28 7.20 -1.59
CA GLU A 47 31.18 6.20 -1.01
C GLU A 47 30.83 4.76 -1.47
N VAL A 48 29.53 4.42 -1.41
CA VAL A 48 29.04 3.11 -1.88
C VAL A 48 29.24 2.97 -3.40
N THR A 49 28.96 4.03 -4.17
CA THR A 49 29.17 4.01 -5.63
C THR A 49 30.65 3.83 -6.00
N ASP A 50 31.54 4.55 -5.31
CA ASP A 50 32.98 4.46 -5.55
C ASP A 50 33.53 3.06 -5.21
N SER A 51 33.02 2.45 -4.13
CA SER A 51 33.33 1.05 -3.78
C SER A 51 32.85 0.04 -4.83
N PHE A 52 31.70 0.29 -5.48
CA PHE A 52 31.19 -0.53 -6.57
C PHE A 52 32.03 -0.41 -7.85
N ASN A 53 32.70 0.72 -8.07
CA ASN A 53 33.60 0.97 -9.19
C ASN A 53 34.95 0.26 -8.98
N ASN A 54 34.93 -1.06 -9.03
CA ASN A 54 36.05 -1.97 -8.71
C ASN A 54 36.87 -2.40 -9.95
N GLY A 55 36.68 -1.73 -11.08
CA GLY A 55 37.36 -2.04 -12.35
C GLY A 55 36.66 -3.11 -13.21
N MET A 56 35.58 -3.71 -12.72
CA MET A 56 34.71 -4.55 -13.54
C MET A 56 33.70 -3.70 -14.32
N GLU A 57 33.54 -4.03 -15.60
CA GLU A 57 32.56 -3.35 -16.44
C GLU A 57 31.13 -3.59 -15.90
N TYR A 58 30.37 -2.52 -15.69
CA TYR A 58 28.95 -2.56 -15.46
C TYR A 58 28.22 -2.10 -16.71
N PHE A 59 27.39 -2.98 -17.27
CA PHE A 59 26.60 -2.69 -18.45
C PHE A 59 25.11 -3.02 -18.23
N ASN A 60 24.24 -2.09 -18.64
CA ASN A 60 22.80 -2.28 -18.60
C ASN A 60 22.19 -1.72 -19.89
N THR A 61 21.75 -2.62 -20.78
CA THR A 61 21.25 -2.27 -22.11
C THR A 61 20.08 -1.27 -22.08
N PHE A 62 19.15 -1.43 -21.12
CA PHE A 62 17.95 -0.60 -21.03
C PHE A 62 18.04 0.48 -19.93
N GLY A 63 19.09 0.48 -19.11
CA GLY A 63 19.28 1.45 -18.05
C GLY A 63 19.38 2.87 -18.58
N GLY A 64 18.60 3.79 -18.03
CA GLY A 64 18.63 5.20 -18.39
C GLY A 64 18.08 5.52 -19.79
N ASN A 65 17.29 4.62 -20.38
CA ASN A 65 16.72 4.92 -21.70
C ASN A 65 15.74 6.11 -21.63
N PRO A 66 15.70 6.97 -22.67
CA PRO A 66 14.94 8.21 -22.64
C PRO A 66 13.44 8.02 -22.41
N VAL A 67 12.85 6.95 -22.95
CA VAL A 67 11.40 6.69 -22.82
C VAL A 67 11.04 6.42 -21.37
N SER A 68 11.73 5.49 -20.71
CA SER A 68 11.47 5.17 -19.31
C SER A 68 11.74 6.37 -18.38
N CYS A 69 12.79 7.15 -18.66
CA CYS A 69 13.07 8.37 -17.89
C CYS A 69 11.94 9.41 -18.04
N ALA A 70 11.44 9.61 -19.27
CA ALA A 70 10.31 10.52 -19.51
C ALA A 70 9.04 10.07 -18.80
N VAL A 71 8.75 8.77 -18.77
CA VAL A 71 7.63 8.21 -18.00
C VAL A 71 7.81 8.49 -16.51
N GLY A 72 8.98 8.25 -15.94
CA GLY A 72 9.26 8.50 -14.52
C GLY A 72 9.09 9.98 -14.15
N LEU A 73 9.52 10.90 -15.01
CA LEU A 73 9.31 12.35 -14.81
C LEU A 73 7.82 12.69 -14.85
N ALA A 74 7.07 12.19 -15.82
CA ALA A 74 5.63 12.40 -15.90
C ALA A 74 4.87 11.89 -14.65
N VAL A 75 5.30 10.77 -14.06
CA VAL A 75 4.74 10.28 -12.80
C VAL A 75 4.98 11.28 -11.67
N LEU A 76 6.17 11.86 -11.57
CA LEU A 76 6.48 12.87 -10.56
C LEU A 76 5.64 14.13 -10.75
N ASP A 77 5.52 14.62 -11.99
CA ASP A 77 4.72 15.79 -12.34
C ASP A 77 3.24 15.61 -11.93
N VAL A 78 2.67 14.42 -12.16
CA VAL A 78 1.30 14.10 -11.76
C VAL A 78 1.14 14.06 -10.24
N ILE A 79 2.09 13.42 -9.53
CA ILE A 79 2.06 13.34 -8.05
C ILE A 79 2.07 14.74 -7.43
N GLU A 80 2.93 15.63 -7.92
CA GLU A 80 3.04 17.01 -7.44
C GLU A 80 1.86 17.87 -7.92
N GLY A 81 1.56 17.86 -9.21
CA GLY A 81 0.56 18.74 -9.82
C GLY A 81 -0.88 18.45 -9.33
N GLN A 82 -1.17 17.24 -8.91
CA GLN A 82 -2.48 16.85 -8.36
C GLN A 82 -2.49 16.71 -6.83
N ASP A 83 -1.41 17.05 -6.14
CA ASP A 83 -1.25 16.85 -4.69
C ASP A 83 -1.68 15.44 -4.22
N LEU A 84 -1.23 14.41 -4.93
CA LEU A 84 -1.63 13.04 -4.62
C LEU A 84 -1.15 12.58 -3.24
N ARG A 85 -0.10 13.20 -2.72
CA ARG A 85 0.36 12.97 -1.35
C ARG A 85 -0.65 13.50 -0.33
N GLY A 86 -1.15 14.71 -0.49
CA GLY A 86 -2.19 15.29 0.36
C GLY A 86 -3.49 14.48 0.29
N ASN A 87 -3.88 14.04 -0.92
CA ASN A 87 -5.01 13.13 -1.10
C ASN A 87 -4.81 11.81 -0.33
N ALA A 88 -3.64 11.18 -0.45
CA ALA A 88 -3.34 9.94 0.27
C ALA A 88 -3.43 10.11 1.80
N LEU A 89 -2.97 11.24 2.33
CA LEU A 89 -3.08 11.54 3.76
C LEU A 89 -4.55 11.70 4.19
N SER A 90 -5.30 12.53 3.49
CA SER A 90 -6.69 12.85 3.82
C SER A 90 -7.61 11.62 3.73
N VAL A 91 -7.59 10.93 2.59
CA VAL A 91 -8.44 9.74 2.36
C VAL A 91 -7.98 8.56 3.21
N GLY A 92 -6.66 8.42 3.42
CA GLY A 92 -6.12 7.40 4.30
C GLY A 92 -6.56 7.55 5.76
N ASN A 93 -6.53 8.76 6.30
CA ASN A 93 -7.03 9.04 7.65
C ASN A 93 -8.52 8.75 7.75
N TYR A 94 -9.30 9.18 6.76
CA TYR A 94 -10.75 8.90 6.70
C TYR A 94 -11.05 7.40 6.73
N LEU A 95 -10.34 6.60 5.93
CA LEU A 95 -10.48 5.14 5.94
C LEU A 95 -10.03 4.52 7.26
N MET A 96 -8.93 5.00 7.84
CA MET A 96 -8.42 4.49 9.12
C MET A 96 -9.44 4.68 10.24
N ASP A 97 -10.07 5.85 10.32
CA ASP A 97 -11.08 6.13 11.33
C ASP A 97 -12.33 5.25 11.14
N ALA A 98 -12.78 5.06 9.90
CA ALA A 98 -13.88 4.17 9.58
C ALA A 98 -13.56 2.69 9.93
N PHE A 99 -12.36 2.21 9.64
CA PHE A 99 -11.94 0.85 9.97
C PHE A 99 -11.82 0.63 11.48
N ARG A 100 -11.39 1.63 12.24
CA ARG A 100 -11.41 1.58 13.72
C ARG A 100 -12.85 1.53 14.25
N ALA A 101 -13.78 2.26 13.64
CA ALA A 101 -15.18 2.17 13.98
C ALA A 101 -15.79 0.79 13.66
N MET A 102 -15.37 0.16 12.54
CA MET A 102 -15.71 -1.24 12.24
C MET A 102 -15.10 -2.20 13.28
N GLN A 103 -13.84 -2.02 13.66
CA GLN A 103 -13.18 -2.83 14.70
C GLN A 103 -13.94 -2.83 16.02
N ALA A 104 -14.56 -1.72 16.40
CA ALA A 104 -15.38 -1.65 17.61
C ALA A 104 -16.66 -2.49 17.53
N ARG A 105 -17.15 -2.78 16.31
CA ARG A 105 -18.40 -3.53 16.08
C ARG A 105 -18.18 -5.00 15.70
N TYR A 106 -17.05 -5.31 15.05
CA TYR A 106 -16.75 -6.65 14.58
C TYR A 106 -15.58 -7.24 15.36
N GLU A 107 -15.86 -8.18 16.27
CA GLU A 107 -14.84 -8.86 17.09
C GLU A 107 -13.74 -9.55 16.28
N VAL A 108 -14.06 -9.99 15.07
CA VAL A 108 -13.11 -10.62 14.15
C VAL A 108 -12.01 -9.65 13.67
N ILE A 109 -12.18 -8.33 13.78
CA ILE A 109 -11.13 -7.36 13.45
C ILE A 109 -10.18 -7.24 14.63
N GLY A 110 -9.04 -7.91 14.56
CA GLY A 110 -8.02 -7.91 15.61
C GLY A 110 -7.17 -6.63 15.62
N ASP A 111 -6.79 -6.15 14.44
CA ASP A 111 -5.97 -4.93 14.31
C ASP A 111 -6.30 -4.15 13.04
N VAL A 112 -6.19 -2.83 13.13
CA VAL A 112 -6.28 -1.90 11.99
C VAL A 112 -5.03 -1.04 11.99
N ARG A 113 -4.25 -1.14 10.92
CA ARG A 113 -2.97 -0.43 10.81
C ARG A 113 -2.71 0.10 9.41
N GLY A 114 -1.83 1.08 9.34
CA GLY A 114 -1.38 1.66 8.07
C GLY A 114 -1.14 3.15 8.15
N MET A 115 -0.82 3.73 7.00
CA MET A 115 -0.56 5.16 6.84
C MET A 115 -0.90 5.57 5.41
N GLY A 116 -1.61 6.67 5.25
CA GLY A 116 -2.06 7.11 3.94
C GLY A 116 -2.86 6.03 3.22
N LEU A 117 -2.57 5.80 1.94
CA LEU A 117 -3.20 4.74 1.14
C LEU A 117 -2.41 3.41 1.17
N PHE A 118 -1.88 3.06 2.32
CA PHE A 118 -1.25 1.77 2.59
C PHE A 118 -1.81 1.22 3.90
N LEU A 119 -2.90 0.45 3.82
CA LEU A 119 -3.76 0.08 4.93
C LEU A 119 -3.91 -1.44 5.03
N GLY A 120 -4.16 -1.92 6.23
CA GLY A 120 -4.42 -3.33 6.51
C GLY A 120 -5.42 -3.51 7.65
N ILE A 121 -6.34 -4.46 7.47
CA ILE A 121 -7.24 -4.96 8.51
C ILE A 121 -6.87 -6.41 8.79
N GLU A 122 -6.37 -6.70 9.96
CA GLU A 122 -6.03 -8.06 10.38
C GLU A 122 -7.21 -8.72 11.06
N LEU A 123 -7.56 -9.90 10.56
CA LEU A 123 -8.71 -10.66 11.02
C LEU A 123 -8.25 -11.83 11.90
N VAL A 124 -8.87 -11.98 13.06
CA VAL A 124 -8.55 -12.99 14.07
C VAL A 124 -9.82 -13.67 14.57
N THR A 125 -9.73 -14.92 14.94
CA THR A 125 -10.83 -15.66 15.57
C THR A 125 -10.95 -15.33 17.06
N ASP A 126 -9.86 -14.85 17.67
CA ASP A 126 -9.79 -14.47 19.07
C ASP A 126 -8.74 -13.35 19.24
N ARG A 127 -9.13 -12.22 19.83
CA ARG A 127 -8.25 -11.06 20.01
C ARG A 127 -7.15 -11.25 21.05
N LYS A 128 -7.32 -12.20 22.00
CA LYS A 128 -6.32 -12.46 23.04
C LYS A 128 -5.20 -13.35 22.51
N THR A 129 -5.56 -14.43 21.86
CA THR A 129 -4.61 -15.38 21.28
C THR A 129 -4.08 -14.93 19.92
N LYS A 130 -4.80 -13.99 19.26
CA LYS A 130 -4.53 -13.52 17.88
C LYS A 130 -4.54 -14.66 16.85
N ALA A 131 -5.30 -15.72 17.11
CA ALA A 131 -5.44 -16.81 16.16
C ALA A 131 -6.04 -16.30 14.85
N PRO A 132 -5.43 -16.60 13.68
CA PRO A 132 -5.81 -16.00 12.40
C PRO A 132 -7.17 -16.48 11.91
N ALA A 133 -7.99 -15.56 11.40
CA ALA A 133 -9.28 -15.83 10.77
C ALA A 133 -9.16 -15.91 9.23
N THR A 134 -8.33 -16.82 8.73
CA THR A 134 -8.00 -16.98 7.31
C THR A 134 -9.24 -17.24 6.44
N GLU A 135 -10.15 -18.10 6.89
CA GLU A 135 -11.38 -18.42 6.14
C GLU A 135 -12.31 -17.21 6.06
N PHE A 136 -12.44 -16.47 7.16
CA PHE A 136 -13.23 -15.24 7.18
C PHE A 136 -12.63 -14.19 6.23
N ALA A 137 -11.31 -14.00 6.24
CA ALA A 137 -10.63 -13.07 5.33
C ALA A 137 -10.84 -13.43 3.86
N ARG A 138 -10.74 -14.71 3.53
CA ARG A 138 -11.00 -15.22 2.18
C ARG A 138 -12.46 -15.02 1.77
N ALA A 139 -13.40 -15.27 2.68
CA ALA A 139 -14.82 -15.05 2.42
C ALA A 139 -15.13 -13.57 2.20
N VAL A 140 -14.55 -12.66 2.98
CA VAL A 140 -14.69 -11.21 2.81
C VAL A 140 -14.10 -10.76 1.46
N SER A 141 -12.89 -11.19 1.12
CA SER A 141 -12.28 -10.86 -0.19
C SER A 141 -13.16 -11.29 -1.36
N ASN A 142 -13.68 -12.52 -1.33
CA ASN A 142 -14.59 -13.03 -2.36
C ASN A 142 -15.95 -12.32 -2.37
N GLY A 143 -16.48 -11.99 -1.22
CA GLY A 143 -17.72 -11.23 -1.06
C GLY A 143 -17.62 -9.81 -1.62
N ALA A 144 -16.53 -9.12 -1.33
CA ALA A 144 -16.23 -7.80 -1.87
C ALA A 144 -16.08 -7.83 -3.40
N ARG A 145 -15.40 -8.84 -3.95
CA ARG A 145 -15.27 -9.03 -5.40
C ARG A 145 -16.64 -9.15 -6.08
N ARG A 146 -17.57 -9.91 -5.51
CA ARG A 146 -18.94 -10.03 -6.05
C ARG A 146 -19.71 -8.72 -6.06
N ARG A 147 -19.28 -7.75 -5.23
CA ARG A 147 -19.85 -6.40 -5.10
C ARG A 147 -19.02 -5.33 -5.84
N GLY A 148 -18.09 -5.76 -6.71
CA GLY A 148 -17.30 -4.86 -7.56
C GLY A 148 -16.03 -4.28 -6.90
N VAL A 149 -15.63 -4.76 -5.72
CA VAL A 149 -14.39 -4.34 -5.05
C VAL A 149 -13.37 -5.47 -5.05
N LEU A 150 -12.24 -5.25 -5.74
CA LEU A 150 -11.12 -6.20 -5.74
C LEU A 150 -10.18 -5.89 -4.59
N MET A 151 -9.97 -6.88 -3.74
CA MET A 151 -8.98 -6.83 -2.67
C MET A 151 -8.36 -8.22 -2.47
N GLY A 152 -7.13 -8.24 -1.94
CA GLY A 152 -6.41 -9.47 -1.63
C GLY A 152 -6.25 -9.67 -0.13
N THR A 153 -5.88 -10.90 0.22
CA THR A 153 -5.38 -11.25 1.54
C THR A 153 -3.86 -11.30 1.52
N GLU A 154 -3.23 -11.01 2.63
CA GLU A 154 -1.78 -10.98 2.80
C GLU A 154 -1.38 -11.47 4.21
N GLY A 155 -0.06 -11.52 4.43
CA GLY A 155 0.52 -12.02 5.67
C GLY A 155 0.75 -13.53 5.67
N PRO A 156 1.45 -14.08 6.67
CA PRO A 156 1.82 -15.48 6.71
C PRO A 156 0.63 -16.44 6.83
N HIS A 157 -0.52 -15.92 7.22
CA HIS A 157 -1.76 -16.69 7.41
C HIS A 157 -2.90 -16.25 6.48
N ASP A 158 -2.64 -15.39 5.48
CA ASP A 158 -3.67 -14.85 4.57
C ASP A 158 -4.88 -14.24 5.28
N ASN A 159 -4.68 -13.68 6.46
CA ASN A 159 -5.73 -13.12 7.32
C ASN A 159 -5.75 -11.59 7.38
N ILE A 160 -4.95 -10.91 6.55
CA ILE A 160 -4.89 -9.45 6.49
C ILE A 160 -5.51 -8.99 5.17
N LEU A 161 -6.59 -8.23 5.25
CA LEU A 161 -7.13 -7.50 4.09
C LEU A 161 -6.23 -6.30 3.81
N LYS A 162 -5.40 -6.40 2.79
CA LYS A 162 -4.44 -5.36 2.43
C LYS A 162 -4.98 -4.46 1.34
N MET A 163 -4.98 -3.17 1.60
CA MET A 163 -5.49 -2.14 0.70
C MET A 163 -4.40 -1.19 0.25
N ARG A 164 -4.26 -1.05 -1.06
CA ARG A 164 -3.32 -0.15 -1.74
C ARG A 164 -4.02 0.41 -2.99
N PRO A 165 -5.06 1.21 -2.80
CA PRO A 165 -5.78 1.77 -3.93
C PRO A 165 -4.88 2.71 -4.75
N PRO A 166 -5.26 3.08 -5.98
CA PRO A 166 -4.59 4.13 -6.74
C PRO A 166 -4.49 5.43 -5.94
N MET A 167 -3.43 6.22 -6.17
CA MET A 167 -3.21 7.48 -5.43
C MET A 167 -4.32 8.52 -5.65
N ILE A 168 -5.08 8.40 -6.73
CA ILE A 168 -6.25 9.24 -7.05
C ILE A 168 -7.54 8.76 -6.36
N PHE A 169 -7.48 7.72 -5.53
CA PHE A 169 -8.64 7.19 -4.81
C PHE A 169 -9.31 8.27 -3.99
N SER A 170 -10.56 8.58 -4.33
CA SER A 170 -11.28 9.70 -3.74
C SER A 170 -12.04 9.30 -2.47
N LYS A 171 -12.54 10.30 -1.74
CA LYS A 171 -13.47 10.05 -0.61
C LYS A 171 -14.73 9.30 -1.05
N ARG A 172 -15.25 9.59 -2.27
CA ARG A 172 -16.40 8.86 -2.83
C ARG A 172 -16.09 7.38 -3.05
N ASP A 173 -14.89 7.07 -3.53
CA ASP A 173 -14.45 5.68 -3.70
C ASP A 173 -14.28 4.99 -2.35
N ALA A 174 -13.78 5.73 -1.35
CA ALA A 174 -13.69 5.25 0.03
C ALA A 174 -15.07 4.96 0.63
N ASP A 175 -16.06 5.83 0.43
CA ASP A 175 -17.43 5.61 0.88
C ASP A 175 -18.04 4.34 0.24
N HIS A 176 -17.79 4.12 -1.07
CA HIS A 176 -18.21 2.90 -1.75
C HIS A 176 -17.52 1.65 -1.18
N LEU A 177 -16.20 1.70 -0.99
CA LEU A 177 -15.45 0.62 -0.35
C LEU A 177 -16.00 0.27 1.03
N LEU A 178 -16.27 1.27 1.86
CA LEU A 178 -16.80 1.09 3.21
C LEU A 178 -18.18 0.44 3.19
N ALA A 179 -19.09 0.88 2.33
CA ALA A 179 -20.40 0.28 2.17
C ALA A 179 -20.31 -1.20 1.78
N VAL A 180 -19.46 -1.54 0.80
CA VAL A 180 -19.24 -2.91 0.36
C VAL A 180 -18.64 -3.77 1.47
N LEU A 181 -17.69 -3.23 2.26
CA LEU A 181 -17.10 -3.96 3.38
C LEU A 181 -18.13 -4.22 4.48
N GLU A 182 -18.93 -3.23 4.86
CA GLU A 182 -19.98 -3.39 5.88
C GLU A 182 -20.98 -4.51 5.51
N GLU A 183 -21.52 -4.47 4.30
CA GLU A 183 -22.41 -5.50 3.81
C GLU A 183 -21.74 -6.89 3.80
N THR A 184 -20.49 -6.93 3.34
CA THR A 184 -19.75 -8.18 3.22
C THR A 184 -19.42 -8.78 4.57
N PHE A 185 -18.97 -7.96 5.53
CA PHE A 185 -18.69 -8.43 6.90
C PHE A 185 -19.95 -8.96 7.59
N ALA A 186 -21.10 -8.26 7.43
CA ALA A 186 -22.37 -8.71 7.97
C ALA A 186 -22.82 -10.05 7.37
N ASP A 187 -22.65 -10.25 6.06
CA ASP A 187 -23.01 -11.49 5.39
C ASP A 187 -22.10 -12.66 5.82
N VAL A 188 -20.80 -12.43 5.87
CA VAL A 188 -19.83 -13.45 6.26
C VAL A 188 -19.99 -13.84 7.73
N ALA A 189 -20.22 -12.86 8.62
CA ALA A 189 -20.47 -13.12 10.03
C ALA A 189 -21.71 -14.00 10.26
N ARG A 190 -22.76 -13.86 9.43
CA ARG A 190 -23.95 -14.74 9.50
C ARG A 190 -23.70 -16.16 9.02
N THR A 191 -22.68 -16.34 8.17
CA THR A 191 -22.42 -17.64 7.52
C THR A 191 -21.35 -18.44 8.25
N LEU A 192 -20.37 -17.79 8.86
CA LEU A 192 -19.21 -18.39 9.50
C LEU A 192 -19.15 -18.12 11.02
N GLY A 193 -20.06 -17.32 11.56
CA GLY A 193 -20.16 -16.94 12.98
C GLY A 193 -21.00 -17.87 13.85
#